data_c0eb16b2a0768eb3b113d63913b075f7
#
_entry.id   c0eb16b2a0768eb3b113d63913b075f7
#
_cell.length_a   1.000
_cell.length_b   1.000
_cell.length_c   1.000
_cell.angle_alpha   90.00
_cell.angle_beta   90.00
_cell.angle_gamma   90.00
#
_symmetry.space_group_name_H-M   'P 1'
#
loop_
_entity.id
_entity.type
_entity.pdbx_description
1 polymer ?
#
loop_
_entity_poly.entity_id
_entity_poly.type
_entity_poly.pdbx_seq_one_letter_code
_entity_poly.pdbx_strand_id
1 'polypeptide(L)'
;MADRMRAFDWADTPVGPVDRWPQSLRTAVGICLSSRHPMVIWWGPQLALLYNDAWVPILGPSKHPALGKPGASVWPEMWHIIGEQMRSVLATGEATWSDDQLLPAMRFGYLEEAYFTYSYSAIHDENGAVAGVFTAVTETTSRVLSERRLRILRELGEVSAVTAPSVEQACAVALEVLSRNRVDLPFALIYLLGEDGHRVRLEGSYGVAFGPTASEIAPLTVPRADSEGFVWHLVGSGRPRVATGLSRRYPGALLPGVTEVGDRDPDTAVVLPLAAAGLDHPAGILVAGISPFRALDPDYRGFCDLVAGHVAAAVADARAYEAERRRAEALAELDQAKTEFFSNISREFRTPLL
;
A
#
# COMPACT_ATOMS: atom_id res chain seq x y z
N MET A 1 -11.51 31.47 1.76
CA MET A 1 -12.95 31.12 1.92
C MET A 1 -13.79 32.29 2.40
N ALA A 2 -13.31 33.14 3.28
CA ALA A 2 -14.09 34.29 3.77
C ALA A 2 -14.67 35.18 2.67
N ASP A 3 -13.84 35.60 1.69
CA ASP A 3 -14.29 36.43 0.58
C ASP A 3 -15.27 35.68 -0.35
N ARG A 4 -15.00 34.38 -0.56
CA ARG A 4 -15.89 33.52 -1.35
C ARG A 4 -17.26 33.38 -0.68
N MET A 5 -17.31 33.18 0.65
CA MET A 5 -18.59 33.11 1.39
C MET A 5 -19.36 34.43 1.36
N ARG A 6 -18.67 35.59 1.40
CA ARG A 6 -19.33 36.90 1.28
C ARG A 6 -19.93 37.16 -0.09
N ALA A 7 -19.26 36.65 -1.14
CA ALA A 7 -19.71 36.83 -2.53
C ALA A 7 -20.69 35.74 -3.00
N PHE A 8 -20.89 34.69 -2.20
CA PHE A 8 -21.74 33.56 -2.56
C PHE A 8 -23.21 33.87 -2.35
N ASP A 9 -24.05 33.52 -3.33
CA ASP A 9 -25.49 33.62 -3.19
C ASP A 9 -26.04 32.47 -2.35
N TRP A 10 -26.43 32.80 -1.13
CA TRP A 10 -26.95 31.84 -0.16
C TRP A 10 -28.47 31.64 -0.27
N ALA A 11 -29.18 32.52 -1.01
CA ALA A 11 -30.63 32.52 -1.02
C ALA A 11 -31.24 31.21 -1.53
N ASP A 12 -30.59 30.60 -2.55
CA ASP A 12 -31.02 29.37 -3.18
C ASP A 12 -30.41 28.09 -2.53
N THR A 13 -29.77 28.25 -1.37
CA THR A 13 -29.19 27.10 -0.63
C THR A 13 -30.06 26.72 0.56
N PRO A 14 -29.87 25.47 1.09
CA PRO A 14 -30.54 25.06 2.35
C PRO A 14 -30.21 25.93 3.57
N VAL A 15 -29.12 26.71 3.52
CA VAL A 15 -28.72 27.60 4.60
C VAL A 15 -29.55 28.89 4.61
N GLY A 16 -30.03 29.31 3.45
CA GLY A 16 -30.78 30.55 3.27
C GLY A 16 -29.93 31.81 3.30
N PRO A 17 -30.53 32.99 3.05
CA PRO A 17 -29.83 34.25 2.93
C PRO A 17 -29.17 34.68 4.25
N VAL A 18 -28.02 35.34 4.16
CA VAL A 18 -27.15 35.70 5.30
C VAL A 18 -27.81 36.58 6.36
N ASP A 19 -28.73 37.45 5.95
CA ASP A 19 -29.48 38.31 6.87
C ASP A 19 -30.39 37.54 7.83
N ARG A 20 -30.77 36.30 7.46
CA ARG A 20 -31.60 35.39 8.27
C ARG A 20 -30.79 34.40 9.08
N TRP A 21 -29.49 34.41 8.98
CA TRP A 21 -28.66 33.48 9.76
C TRP A 21 -28.74 33.76 11.25
N PRO A 22 -29.05 32.75 12.09
CA PRO A 22 -29.05 32.90 13.54
C PRO A 22 -27.66 33.26 14.08
N GLN A 23 -27.60 33.82 15.26
CA GLN A 23 -26.31 34.24 15.86
C GLN A 23 -25.38 33.07 16.11
N SER A 24 -25.92 31.91 16.47
CA SER A 24 -25.20 30.65 16.63
C SER A 24 -24.44 30.26 15.34
N LEU A 25 -25.09 30.32 14.16
CA LEU A 25 -24.44 30.05 12.89
C LEU A 25 -23.37 31.10 12.56
N ARG A 26 -23.65 32.38 12.75
CA ARG A 26 -22.69 33.47 12.51
C ARG A 26 -21.44 33.32 13.37
N THR A 27 -21.62 32.94 14.63
CA THR A 27 -20.51 32.68 15.57
C THR A 27 -19.69 31.47 15.13
N ALA A 28 -20.34 30.35 14.81
CA ALA A 28 -19.67 29.13 14.33
C ALA A 28 -18.87 29.39 13.04
N VAL A 29 -19.46 30.13 12.07
CA VAL A 29 -18.77 30.52 10.82
C VAL A 29 -17.57 31.42 11.11
N GLY A 30 -17.68 32.38 12.04
CA GLY A 30 -16.58 33.24 12.47
C GLY A 30 -15.41 32.42 13.03
N ILE A 31 -15.68 31.45 13.90
CA ILE A 31 -14.67 30.53 14.45
C ILE A 31 -14.04 29.67 13.34
N CYS A 32 -14.87 29.07 12.49
CA CYS A 32 -14.43 28.24 11.39
C CYS A 32 -13.48 28.99 10.46
N LEU A 33 -13.86 30.20 10.01
CA LEU A 33 -13.06 31.00 9.05
C LEU A 33 -11.77 31.55 9.65
N SER A 34 -11.70 31.80 10.96
CA SER A 34 -10.51 32.28 11.64
C SER A 34 -9.49 31.19 11.95
N SER A 35 -9.90 29.92 11.90
CA SER A 35 -9.04 28.78 12.20
C SER A 35 -8.15 28.39 11.01
N ARG A 36 -6.91 27.97 11.33
CA ARG A 36 -5.99 27.32 10.38
C ARG A 36 -6.14 25.79 10.36
N HIS A 37 -6.91 25.25 11.29
CA HIS A 37 -7.23 23.82 11.31
C HIS A 37 -8.38 23.52 10.37
N PRO A 38 -8.40 22.39 9.65
CA PRO A 38 -9.51 22.01 8.79
C PRO A 38 -10.81 21.92 9.58
N MET A 39 -11.78 22.76 9.24
CA MET A 39 -13.07 22.84 9.91
C MET A 39 -14.21 22.96 8.91
N VAL A 40 -15.32 22.29 9.22
CA VAL A 40 -16.57 22.39 8.46
C VAL A 40 -17.75 22.43 9.39
N ILE A 41 -18.76 23.20 9.00
CA ILE A 41 -20.08 23.28 9.59
C ILE A 41 -21.05 22.59 8.64
N TRP A 42 -21.87 21.72 9.19
CA TRP A 42 -22.95 21.02 8.52
C TRP A 42 -24.25 21.60 9.09
N TRP A 43 -24.90 22.48 8.31
CA TRP A 43 -26.02 23.27 8.82
C TRP A 43 -27.38 22.75 8.39
N GLY A 44 -28.30 22.75 9.32
CA GLY A 44 -29.69 22.37 9.09
C GLY A 44 -29.92 20.90 8.81
N PRO A 45 -31.16 20.49 8.52
CA PRO A 45 -31.53 19.09 8.32
C PRO A 45 -30.91 18.45 7.07
N GLN A 46 -30.50 19.27 6.09
CA GLN A 46 -29.79 18.81 4.91
C GLN A 46 -28.27 18.76 5.09
N LEU A 47 -27.76 19.16 6.26
CA LEU A 47 -26.33 19.18 6.55
C LEU A 47 -25.53 19.91 5.46
N ALA A 48 -25.95 21.16 5.15
CA ALA A 48 -25.33 21.99 4.13
C ALA A 48 -23.94 22.47 4.59
N LEU A 49 -22.97 22.46 3.68
CA LEU A 49 -21.55 22.69 4.01
C LEU A 49 -21.18 24.18 4.05
N LEU A 50 -20.54 24.58 5.15
CA LEU A 50 -19.77 25.83 5.27
C LEU A 50 -18.40 25.47 5.83
N TYR A 51 -17.30 25.85 5.16
CA TYR A 51 -15.95 25.38 5.53
C TYR A 51 -14.87 26.44 5.31
N ASN A 52 -13.73 26.27 5.93
CA ASN A 52 -12.58 27.17 5.82
C ASN A 52 -11.59 26.74 4.70
N ASP A 53 -10.57 27.57 4.49
CA ASP A 53 -9.52 27.30 3.48
C ASP A 53 -8.76 26.00 3.77
N ALA A 54 -8.53 25.67 5.04
CA ALA A 54 -7.83 24.47 5.45
C ALA A 54 -8.60 23.17 5.12
N TRP A 55 -9.92 23.24 4.93
CA TRP A 55 -10.75 22.11 4.51
C TRP A 55 -10.66 21.81 3.01
N VAL A 56 -10.23 22.78 2.18
CA VAL A 56 -10.19 22.63 0.72
C VAL A 56 -9.41 21.41 0.23
N PRO A 57 -8.22 21.08 0.79
CA PRO A 57 -7.51 19.85 0.43
C PRO A 57 -8.29 18.55 0.69
N ILE A 58 -9.12 18.53 1.74
CA ILE A 58 -9.97 17.36 2.07
C ILE A 58 -11.05 17.15 1.01
N LEU A 59 -11.64 18.22 0.48
CA LEU A 59 -12.56 18.15 -0.65
C LEU A 59 -11.88 17.69 -1.94
N GLY A 60 -10.66 18.13 -2.14
CA GLY A 60 -9.91 17.95 -3.38
C GLY A 60 -10.51 18.76 -4.55
N PRO A 61 -9.82 18.76 -5.70
CA PRO A 61 -10.21 19.57 -6.85
C PRO A 61 -11.53 19.13 -7.50
N SER A 62 -11.91 17.88 -7.36
CA SER A 62 -13.13 17.35 -7.98
C SER A 62 -14.42 17.81 -7.29
N LYS A 63 -14.36 18.18 -6.01
CA LYS A 63 -15.53 18.54 -5.19
C LYS A 63 -15.59 20.02 -4.82
N HIS A 64 -14.45 20.70 -4.83
CA HIS A 64 -14.41 22.14 -4.53
C HIS A 64 -14.81 22.98 -5.76
N PRO A 65 -15.71 24.00 -5.63
CA PRO A 65 -16.39 24.46 -4.41
C PRO A 65 -17.68 23.67 -4.07
N ALA A 66 -17.92 23.51 -2.76
CA ALA A 66 -19.07 22.79 -2.22
C ALA A 66 -19.88 23.61 -1.19
N LEU A 67 -19.74 24.95 -1.17
CA LEU A 67 -20.50 25.81 -0.26
C LEU A 67 -21.99 25.64 -0.45
N GLY A 68 -22.73 25.53 0.65
CA GLY A 68 -24.18 25.42 0.68
C GLY A 68 -24.75 24.10 0.11
N LYS A 69 -23.92 23.19 -0.39
CA LYS A 69 -24.39 21.89 -0.91
C LYS A 69 -24.70 20.94 0.23
N PRO A 70 -25.76 20.12 0.11
CA PRO A 70 -26.03 19.05 1.07
C PRO A 70 -24.88 18.05 1.16
N GLY A 71 -24.52 17.63 2.39
CA GLY A 71 -23.40 16.71 2.64
C GLY A 71 -23.50 15.40 1.87
N ALA A 72 -24.68 14.81 1.79
CA ALA A 72 -24.93 13.57 1.05
C ALA A 72 -24.58 13.68 -0.45
N SER A 73 -24.74 14.86 -1.03
CA SER A 73 -24.41 15.08 -2.45
C SER A 73 -22.91 15.29 -2.69
N VAL A 74 -22.19 15.75 -1.67
CA VAL A 74 -20.74 15.99 -1.75
C VAL A 74 -19.95 14.72 -1.48
N TRP A 75 -20.40 13.88 -0.54
CA TRP A 75 -19.73 12.69 -0.05
C TRP A 75 -20.56 11.41 -0.19
N PRO A 76 -21.14 11.10 -1.37
CA PRO A 76 -21.98 9.91 -1.53
C PRO A 76 -21.25 8.61 -1.21
N GLU A 77 -19.94 8.53 -1.50
CA GLU A 77 -19.13 7.34 -1.31
C GLU A 77 -18.94 6.94 0.16
N MET A 78 -18.95 7.90 1.09
CA MET A 78 -18.78 7.64 2.53
C MET A 78 -20.00 8.05 3.36
N TRP A 79 -21.11 8.47 2.73
CA TRP A 79 -22.28 9.01 3.43
C TRP A 79 -22.95 7.99 4.36
N HIS A 80 -22.84 6.72 4.05
CA HIS A 80 -23.34 5.63 4.89
C HIS A 80 -22.63 5.58 6.25
N ILE A 81 -21.36 6.04 6.33
CA ILE A 81 -20.59 6.13 7.58
C ILE A 81 -20.85 7.46 8.27
N ILE A 82 -20.46 8.58 7.62
CA ILE A 82 -20.46 9.90 8.26
C ILE A 82 -21.87 10.47 8.48
N GLY A 83 -22.79 10.17 7.58
CA GLY A 83 -24.17 10.65 7.69
C GLY A 83 -24.95 10.04 8.86
N GLU A 84 -24.63 8.79 9.23
CA GLU A 84 -25.22 8.14 10.39
C GLU A 84 -24.73 8.77 11.69
N GLN A 85 -23.42 8.99 11.80
CA GLN A 85 -22.82 9.68 12.95
C GLN A 85 -23.36 11.10 13.14
N MET A 86 -23.48 11.88 12.06
CA MET A 86 -24.04 13.23 12.13
C MET A 86 -25.51 13.24 12.53
N ARG A 87 -26.32 12.30 12.04
CA ARG A 87 -27.73 12.16 12.43
C ARG A 87 -27.86 11.82 13.92
N SER A 88 -26.97 10.99 14.45
CA SER A 88 -26.91 10.73 15.90
C SER A 88 -26.66 12.00 16.69
N VAL A 89 -25.68 12.83 16.28
CA VAL A 89 -25.41 14.12 16.94
C VAL A 89 -26.59 15.07 16.86
N LEU A 90 -27.25 15.15 15.68
CA LEU A 90 -28.47 15.99 15.55
C LEU A 90 -29.62 15.53 16.44
N ALA A 91 -29.74 14.23 16.69
CA ALA A 91 -30.84 13.67 17.51
C ALA A 91 -30.56 13.74 19.00
N THR A 92 -29.32 13.57 19.44
CA THR A 92 -28.95 13.42 20.86
C THR A 92 -28.26 14.67 21.43
N GLY A 93 -27.62 15.48 20.57
CA GLY A 93 -26.72 16.55 20.99
C GLY A 93 -25.36 16.07 21.53
N GLU A 94 -25.15 14.77 21.62
CA GLU A 94 -23.89 14.18 22.11
C GLU A 94 -22.83 14.18 21.01
N ALA A 95 -21.63 14.64 21.33
CA ALA A 95 -20.51 14.64 20.39
C ALA A 95 -20.00 13.22 20.14
N THR A 96 -19.50 13.00 18.93
CA THR A 96 -18.80 11.75 18.55
C THR A 96 -17.30 12.00 18.37
N TRP A 97 -16.52 10.94 18.48
CA TRP A 97 -15.09 10.92 18.18
C TRP A 97 -14.76 9.69 17.33
N SER A 98 -13.95 9.88 16.30
CA SER A 98 -13.38 8.80 15.51
C SER A 98 -11.89 9.01 15.35
N ASP A 99 -11.12 7.96 15.59
CA ASP A 99 -9.66 7.99 15.49
C ASP A 99 -9.23 7.09 14.35
N ASP A 100 -8.38 7.64 13.45
CA ASP A 100 -7.89 6.96 12.25
C ASP A 100 -8.98 6.24 11.44
N GLN A 101 -10.15 6.82 11.36
CA GLN A 101 -11.26 6.23 10.62
C GLN A 101 -10.96 6.20 9.12
N LEU A 102 -11.04 5.02 8.53
CA LEU A 102 -11.01 4.88 7.07
C LEU A 102 -12.27 5.51 6.47
N LEU A 103 -12.09 6.51 5.64
CA LEU A 103 -13.13 7.17 4.85
C LEU A 103 -12.67 7.23 3.39
N PRO A 104 -13.07 6.26 2.56
CA PRO A 104 -12.71 6.27 1.14
C PRO A 104 -13.22 7.54 0.45
N ALA A 105 -12.33 8.31 -0.17
CA ALA A 105 -12.65 9.64 -0.68
C ALA A 105 -12.43 9.75 -2.19
N MET A 106 -13.44 10.25 -2.92
CA MET A 106 -13.34 10.56 -4.35
C MET A 106 -12.86 12.01 -4.54
N ARG A 107 -11.54 12.25 -4.36
CA ARG A 107 -10.94 13.61 -4.40
C ARG A 107 -10.25 13.94 -5.72
N PHE A 108 -9.61 12.96 -6.32
CA PHE A 108 -8.72 13.13 -7.48
C PHE A 108 -9.19 12.35 -8.72
N GLY A 109 -10.48 12.02 -8.80
CA GLY A 109 -11.05 11.26 -9.92
C GLY A 109 -10.96 9.74 -9.77
N TYR A 110 -10.47 9.25 -8.63
CA TYR A 110 -10.49 7.85 -8.24
C TYR A 110 -10.81 7.72 -6.75
N LEU A 111 -11.30 6.56 -6.33
CA LEU A 111 -11.54 6.27 -4.92
C LEU A 111 -10.20 6.10 -4.21
N GLU A 112 -9.93 6.98 -3.25
CA GLU A 112 -8.66 7.03 -2.52
C GLU A 112 -8.82 6.45 -1.13
N GLU A 113 -7.86 5.64 -0.69
CA GLU A 113 -7.70 5.24 0.71
C GLU A 113 -7.27 6.44 1.53
N ALA A 114 -8.13 6.92 2.42
CA ALA A 114 -7.85 8.07 3.26
C ALA A 114 -8.33 7.84 4.70
N TYR A 115 -7.54 8.30 5.66
CA TYR A 115 -7.80 8.14 7.09
C TYR A 115 -7.94 9.50 7.75
N PHE A 116 -8.89 9.60 8.68
CA PHE A 116 -9.20 10.85 9.37
C PHE A 116 -9.45 10.61 10.85
N THR A 117 -8.93 11.51 11.68
CA THR A 117 -9.34 11.67 13.07
C THR A 117 -10.21 12.91 13.16
N TYR A 118 -11.43 12.79 13.68
CA TYR A 118 -12.40 13.87 13.70
C TYR A 118 -13.40 13.76 14.86
N SER A 119 -14.04 14.88 15.16
CA SER A 119 -15.17 14.97 16.10
C SER A 119 -16.34 15.65 15.43
N TYR A 120 -17.54 15.13 15.62
CA TYR A 120 -18.79 15.81 15.34
C TYR A 120 -19.36 16.34 16.65
N SER A 121 -19.57 17.66 16.71
CA SER A 121 -20.09 18.36 17.90
C SER A 121 -21.35 19.14 17.54
N ALA A 122 -22.37 19.11 18.39
CA ALA A 122 -23.62 19.81 18.16
C ALA A 122 -23.44 21.34 18.21
N ILE A 123 -24.07 22.04 17.27
CA ILE A 123 -24.29 23.49 17.32
C ILE A 123 -25.73 23.70 17.73
N HIS A 124 -25.94 24.32 18.88
CA HIS A 124 -27.29 24.65 19.38
C HIS A 124 -27.73 26.02 18.85
N ASP A 125 -29.02 26.14 18.54
CA ASP A 125 -29.64 27.40 18.24
C ASP A 125 -29.94 28.21 19.52
N GLU A 126 -30.54 29.39 19.36
CA GLU A 126 -30.86 30.29 20.45
C GLU A 126 -31.97 29.75 21.39
N ASN A 127 -32.65 28.67 20.98
CA ASN A 127 -33.68 27.97 21.79
C ASN A 127 -33.16 26.71 22.46
N GLY A 128 -31.87 26.37 22.23
CA GLY A 128 -31.24 25.18 22.77
C GLY A 128 -31.43 23.91 21.92
N ALA A 129 -32.08 24.00 20.76
CA ALA A 129 -32.21 22.87 19.85
C ALA A 129 -30.93 22.68 19.00
N VAL A 130 -30.62 21.45 18.61
CA VAL A 130 -29.47 21.19 17.74
C VAL A 130 -29.82 21.63 16.31
N ALA A 131 -29.13 22.65 15.80
CA ALA A 131 -29.37 23.25 14.49
C ALA A 131 -28.31 22.85 13.43
N GLY A 132 -27.19 22.30 13.85
CA GLY A 132 -26.13 21.87 12.97
C GLY A 132 -25.04 21.08 13.70
N VAL A 133 -24.03 20.67 12.94
CA VAL A 133 -22.88 19.93 13.45
C VAL A 133 -21.61 20.68 13.08
N PHE A 134 -20.72 20.82 14.03
CA PHE A 134 -19.37 21.36 13.84
C PHE A 134 -18.36 20.21 13.79
N THR A 135 -17.45 20.28 12.84
CA THR A 135 -16.40 19.26 12.71
C THR A 135 -15.02 19.90 12.62
N ALA A 136 -14.13 19.47 13.50
CA ALA A 136 -12.70 19.64 13.37
C ALA A 136 -12.11 18.29 12.94
N VAL A 137 -11.25 18.28 11.92
CA VAL A 137 -10.72 17.05 11.34
C VAL A 137 -9.22 17.16 11.11
N THR A 138 -8.52 16.05 11.32
CA THR A 138 -7.12 15.87 10.93
C THR A 138 -7.04 14.70 9.96
N GLU A 139 -6.45 14.92 8.79
CA GLU A 139 -6.12 13.82 7.89
C GLU A 139 -4.89 13.08 8.43
N THR A 140 -5.03 11.80 8.73
CA THR A 140 -3.98 10.95 9.30
C THR A 140 -3.45 9.91 8.33
N THR A 141 -3.83 10.00 7.06
CA THR A 141 -3.48 9.06 5.99
C THR A 141 -1.98 8.77 5.93
N SER A 142 -1.14 9.81 5.85
CA SER A 142 0.31 9.62 5.74
C SER A 142 0.91 8.89 6.94
N ARG A 143 0.41 9.15 8.16
CA ARG A 143 0.85 8.48 9.37
C ARG A 143 0.47 7.00 9.36
N VAL A 144 -0.81 6.70 9.12
CA VAL A 144 -1.31 5.31 9.10
C VAL A 144 -0.59 4.47 8.03
N LEU A 145 -0.40 5.02 6.83
CA LEU A 145 0.32 4.33 5.75
C LEU A 145 1.79 4.10 6.12
N SER A 146 2.46 5.11 6.70
CA SER A 146 3.86 5.00 7.11
C SER A 146 4.05 3.94 8.19
N GLU A 147 3.19 3.91 9.21
CA GLU A 147 3.24 2.91 10.27
C GLU A 147 3.01 1.49 9.73
N ARG A 148 2.05 1.31 8.81
CA ARG A 148 1.78 0.03 8.16
C ARG A 148 2.97 -0.44 7.33
N ARG A 149 3.56 0.43 6.52
CA ARG A 149 4.71 0.14 5.66
C ARG A 149 5.98 -0.16 6.46
N LEU A 150 6.25 0.61 7.52
CA LEU A 150 7.38 0.37 8.42
C LEU A 150 7.27 -0.99 9.12
N ARG A 151 6.07 -1.42 9.51
CA ARG A 151 5.85 -2.74 10.10
C ARG A 151 6.28 -3.85 9.14
N ILE A 152 5.86 -3.78 7.88
CA ILE A 152 6.23 -4.76 6.86
C ILE A 152 7.74 -4.77 6.59
N LEU A 153 8.37 -3.59 6.49
CA LEU A 153 9.81 -3.51 6.29
C LEU A 153 10.59 -4.11 7.46
N ARG A 154 10.11 -3.91 8.70
CA ARG A 154 10.72 -4.54 9.88
C ARG A 154 10.58 -6.06 9.83
N GLU A 155 9.38 -6.58 9.54
CA GLU A 155 9.15 -8.03 9.41
C GLU A 155 10.02 -8.65 8.30
N LEU A 156 10.18 -7.97 7.16
CA LEU A 156 11.09 -8.41 6.10
C LEU A 156 12.56 -8.39 6.54
N GLY A 157 12.96 -7.40 7.35
CA GLY A 157 14.32 -7.32 7.90
C GLY A 157 14.65 -8.43 8.91
N GLU A 158 13.66 -9.09 9.46
CA GLU A 158 13.82 -10.25 10.37
C GLU A 158 14.02 -11.57 9.61
N VAL A 159 13.82 -11.61 8.29
CA VAL A 159 14.08 -12.79 7.46
C VAL A 159 15.60 -12.99 7.36
N SER A 160 16.08 -14.09 7.89
CA SER A 160 17.51 -14.41 7.96
C SER A 160 17.79 -15.85 7.54
N ALA A 161 19.05 -16.17 7.29
CA ALA A 161 19.49 -17.54 6.97
C ALA A 161 19.17 -18.58 8.07
N VAL A 162 18.93 -18.15 9.33
CA VAL A 162 18.51 -19.03 10.42
C VAL A 162 17.04 -19.43 10.27
N THR A 163 16.19 -18.48 9.85
CA THR A 163 14.75 -18.72 9.68
C THR A 163 14.40 -19.24 8.27
N ALA A 164 15.27 -19.01 7.29
CA ALA A 164 15.11 -19.40 5.90
C ALA A 164 16.45 -19.92 5.33
N PRO A 165 16.84 -21.18 5.62
CA PRO A 165 18.14 -21.74 5.26
C PRO A 165 18.30 -22.08 3.77
N SER A 166 17.30 -21.81 2.94
CA SER A 166 17.38 -21.94 1.48
C SER A 166 16.77 -20.72 0.78
N VAL A 167 17.21 -20.50 -0.45
CA VAL A 167 16.70 -19.41 -1.31
C VAL A 167 15.19 -19.52 -1.53
N GLU A 168 14.69 -20.72 -1.73
CA GLU A 168 13.26 -21.00 -1.87
C GLU A 168 12.48 -20.58 -0.63
N GLN A 169 13.00 -20.96 0.56
CA GLN A 169 12.37 -20.58 1.83
C GLN A 169 12.44 -19.08 2.09
N ALA A 170 13.56 -18.42 1.74
CA ALA A 170 13.68 -16.96 1.86
C ALA A 170 12.64 -16.23 1.01
N CYS A 171 12.44 -16.66 -0.23
CA CYS A 171 11.40 -16.11 -1.10
C CYS A 171 9.98 -16.40 -0.57
N ALA A 172 9.72 -17.60 -0.08
CA ALA A 172 8.43 -17.99 0.46
C ALA A 172 8.07 -17.16 1.72
N VAL A 173 8.99 -17.01 2.66
CA VAL A 173 8.79 -16.19 3.87
C VAL A 173 8.60 -14.71 3.52
N ALA A 174 9.42 -14.19 2.60
CA ALA A 174 9.25 -12.80 2.15
C ALA A 174 7.87 -12.56 1.52
N LEU A 175 7.41 -13.46 0.65
CA LEU A 175 6.07 -13.38 0.05
C LEU A 175 4.95 -13.53 1.08
N GLU A 176 5.11 -14.37 2.09
CA GLU A 176 4.17 -14.50 3.20
C GLU A 176 4.05 -13.19 3.97
N VAL A 177 5.18 -12.56 4.35
CA VAL A 177 5.20 -11.25 5.02
C VAL A 177 4.50 -10.20 4.16
N LEU A 178 4.87 -10.10 2.88
CA LEU A 178 4.26 -9.13 1.96
C LEU A 178 2.76 -9.36 1.78
N SER A 179 2.31 -10.62 1.77
CA SER A 179 0.90 -10.97 1.60
C SER A 179 -0.02 -10.49 2.72
N ARG A 180 0.54 -10.13 3.88
CA ARG A 180 -0.19 -9.53 5.01
C ARG A 180 -0.57 -8.07 4.77
N ASN A 181 0.03 -7.43 3.77
CA ASN A 181 -0.25 -6.04 3.39
C ASN A 181 -0.79 -5.94 1.95
N ARG A 182 -1.87 -6.65 1.66
CA ARG A 182 -2.50 -6.64 0.33
C ARG A 182 -3.14 -5.30 -0.05
N VAL A 183 -3.30 -4.40 0.90
CA VAL A 183 -3.81 -3.04 0.64
C VAL A 183 -2.79 -2.21 -0.12
N ASP A 184 -1.51 -2.21 0.30
CA ASP A 184 -0.44 -1.54 -0.43
C ASP A 184 0.09 -2.40 -1.59
N LEU A 185 0.28 -3.71 -1.36
CA LEU A 185 0.85 -4.64 -2.33
C LEU A 185 -0.17 -5.76 -2.62
N PRO A 186 -1.15 -5.54 -3.50
CA PRO A 186 -2.22 -6.51 -3.74
C PRO A 186 -1.72 -7.84 -4.30
N PHE A 187 -0.60 -7.85 -5.01
CA PHE A 187 0.07 -9.06 -5.47
C PHE A 187 1.59 -8.85 -5.54
N ALA A 188 2.34 -9.93 -5.47
CA ALA A 188 3.76 -9.92 -5.81
C ALA A 188 4.21 -11.24 -6.44
N LEU A 189 5.27 -11.15 -7.27
CA LEU A 189 5.97 -12.29 -7.84
C LEU A 189 7.47 -12.07 -7.67
N ILE A 190 8.18 -13.12 -7.26
CA ILE A 190 9.64 -13.11 -7.16
C ILE A 190 10.20 -14.05 -8.23
N TYR A 191 11.04 -13.51 -9.08
CA TYR A 191 11.80 -14.26 -10.08
C TYR A 191 13.27 -14.18 -9.75
N LEU A 192 13.98 -15.31 -9.79
CA LEU A 192 15.42 -15.36 -9.62
C LEU A 192 16.13 -15.67 -10.93
N LEU A 193 17.28 -15.05 -11.10
CA LEU A 193 18.17 -15.31 -12.21
C LEU A 193 18.97 -16.59 -11.92
N GLY A 194 18.98 -17.51 -12.90
CA GLY A 194 19.78 -18.72 -12.84
C GLY A 194 21.29 -18.42 -12.91
N GLU A 195 22.10 -19.38 -12.49
CA GLU A 195 23.58 -19.26 -12.51
C GLU A 195 24.14 -19.01 -13.93
N ASP A 196 23.40 -19.43 -14.95
CA ASP A 196 23.75 -19.20 -16.36
C ASP A 196 23.54 -17.75 -16.83
N GLY A 197 22.93 -16.90 -15.99
CA GLY A 197 22.62 -15.50 -16.30
C GLY A 197 21.59 -15.30 -17.45
N HIS A 198 20.98 -16.39 -17.93
CA HIS A 198 20.11 -16.37 -19.12
C HIS A 198 18.69 -16.85 -18.88
N ARG A 199 18.42 -17.48 -17.74
CA ARG A 199 17.11 -18.00 -17.37
C ARG A 199 16.61 -17.32 -16.11
N VAL A 200 15.34 -16.97 -16.12
CA VAL A 200 14.64 -16.44 -14.94
C VAL A 200 13.58 -17.44 -14.53
N ARG A 201 13.60 -17.83 -13.25
CA ARG A 201 12.65 -18.79 -12.68
C ARG A 201 11.74 -18.09 -11.70
N LEU A 202 10.44 -18.35 -11.77
CA LEU A 202 9.49 -17.92 -10.75
C LEU A 202 9.70 -18.75 -9.49
N GLU A 203 10.04 -18.09 -8.38
CA GLU A 203 10.22 -18.74 -7.08
C GLU A 203 8.94 -18.78 -6.28
N GLY A 204 8.08 -17.79 -6.47
CA GLY A 204 6.79 -17.75 -5.81
C GLY A 204 6.00 -16.49 -6.12
N SER A 205 4.73 -16.49 -5.72
CA SER A 205 3.81 -15.38 -5.92
C SER A 205 2.65 -15.44 -4.93
N TYR A 206 1.99 -14.29 -4.75
CA TYR A 206 0.66 -14.22 -4.15
C TYR A 206 -0.20 -13.20 -4.89
N GLY A 207 -1.53 -13.24 -4.66
CA GLY A 207 -2.47 -12.29 -5.27
C GLY A 207 -2.68 -12.47 -6.78
N VAL A 208 -2.23 -13.61 -7.33
CA VAL A 208 -2.45 -14.00 -8.73
C VAL A 208 -3.24 -15.31 -8.77
N ALA A 209 -4.15 -15.42 -9.74
CA ALA A 209 -4.88 -16.65 -9.98
C ALA A 209 -3.97 -17.65 -10.72
N PHE A 210 -3.91 -18.89 -10.23
CA PHE A 210 -3.25 -19.96 -10.95
C PHE A 210 -4.14 -20.41 -12.12
N GLY A 211 -3.68 -20.16 -13.35
CA GLY A 211 -4.37 -20.55 -14.59
C GLY A 211 -3.42 -20.42 -15.79
N PRO A 212 -3.87 -20.77 -17.02
CA PRO A 212 -3.06 -20.60 -18.22
C PRO A 212 -2.54 -19.17 -18.39
N THR A 213 -3.32 -18.17 -17.96
CA THR A 213 -2.96 -16.75 -17.97
C THR A 213 -1.91 -16.40 -16.91
N ALA A 214 -1.86 -17.07 -15.78
CA ALA A 214 -0.80 -16.87 -14.78
C ALA A 214 0.56 -17.39 -15.29
N SER A 215 0.55 -18.47 -16.08
CA SER A 215 1.75 -18.91 -16.79
C SER A 215 2.18 -17.94 -17.91
N GLU A 216 1.28 -17.09 -18.43
CA GLU A 216 1.63 -16.01 -19.37
C GLU A 216 2.21 -14.77 -18.70
N ILE A 217 1.88 -14.52 -17.43
CA ILE A 217 2.64 -13.58 -16.58
C ILE A 217 4.00 -14.22 -16.20
N ALA A 218 4.05 -15.56 -16.18
CA ALA A 218 5.20 -16.35 -15.80
C ALA A 218 6.18 -16.77 -16.91
N PRO A 219 5.93 -16.70 -18.24
CA PRO A 219 6.93 -17.16 -19.19
C PRO A 219 7.96 -16.08 -19.45
N LEU A 220 8.84 -15.94 -18.49
CA LEU A 220 10.08 -15.20 -18.69
C LEU A 220 11.25 -16.15 -19.03
N THR A 221 10.94 -17.35 -19.46
CA THR A 221 11.84 -18.19 -20.26
C THR A 221 11.80 -17.69 -21.72
N VAL A 222 12.34 -16.49 -21.96
CA VAL A 222 12.42 -15.99 -23.32
C VAL A 222 13.88 -15.98 -23.76
N PRO A 223 14.18 -16.60 -24.93
CA PRO A 223 15.47 -16.43 -25.55
C PRO A 223 15.72 -14.96 -25.90
N ARG A 224 16.95 -14.52 -25.71
CA ARG A 224 17.45 -13.14 -25.76
C ARG A 224 17.20 -12.36 -27.05
N ALA A 225 16.64 -12.96 -28.11
CA ALA A 225 16.70 -12.36 -29.46
C ALA A 225 15.46 -11.58 -29.90
N ASP A 226 14.24 -11.93 -29.48
CA ASP A 226 13.04 -11.44 -30.19
C ASP A 226 11.86 -11.02 -29.30
N SER A 227 12.06 -10.85 -28.00
CA SER A 227 10.95 -10.47 -27.16
C SER A 227 11.14 -9.07 -26.61
N GLU A 228 10.20 -8.19 -26.93
CA GLU A 228 9.84 -6.99 -26.19
C GLU A 228 9.46 -7.32 -24.71
N GLY A 229 10.06 -8.40 -24.19
CA GLY A 229 9.85 -8.90 -22.85
C GLY A 229 10.33 -7.88 -21.83
N PHE A 230 9.38 -7.17 -21.27
CA PHE A 230 9.47 -6.15 -20.24
C PHE A 230 10.48 -6.48 -19.12
N VAL A 231 10.70 -7.75 -18.81
CA VAL A 231 11.57 -8.23 -17.74
C VAL A 231 13.04 -8.28 -18.11
N TRP A 232 13.37 -8.64 -19.35
CA TRP A 232 14.77 -8.73 -19.80
C TRP A 232 15.44 -7.37 -19.93
N HIS A 233 14.70 -6.33 -20.32
CA HIS A 233 15.21 -4.96 -20.28
C HIS A 233 15.53 -4.49 -18.87
N LEU A 234 14.90 -5.08 -17.84
CA LEU A 234 15.14 -4.77 -16.44
C LEU A 234 16.38 -5.49 -15.89
N VAL A 235 16.55 -6.76 -16.21
CA VAL A 235 17.76 -7.52 -15.84
C VAL A 235 19.01 -6.83 -16.44
N GLY A 236 18.89 -6.33 -17.67
CA GLY A 236 20.01 -5.64 -18.35
C GLY A 236 20.22 -4.19 -17.93
N SER A 237 19.17 -3.47 -17.51
CA SER A 237 19.27 -2.03 -17.16
C SER A 237 19.46 -1.77 -15.67
N GLY A 238 19.13 -2.73 -14.80
CA GLY A 238 19.18 -2.58 -13.34
C GLY A 238 18.29 -1.46 -12.78
N ARG A 239 17.33 -0.94 -13.55
CA ARG A 239 16.49 0.19 -13.17
C ARG A 239 15.03 -0.20 -12.98
N PRO A 240 14.35 0.27 -11.90
CA PRO A 240 12.92 0.05 -11.71
C PRO A 240 12.07 0.52 -12.90
N ARG A 241 11.01 -0.21 -13.20
CA ARG A 241 10.03 0.16 -14.23
C ARG A 241 8.60 0.01 -13.73
N VAL A 242 7.70 0.84 -14.27
CA VAL A 242 6.26 0.78 -13.99
C VAL A 242 5.56 0.13 -15.18
N ALA A 243 4.76 -0.89 -14.87
CA ALA A 243 3.84 -1.54 -15.81
C ALA A 243 2.42 -1.08 -15.51
N THR A 244 1.67 -0.69 -16.52
CA THR A 244 0.27 -0.26 -16.42
C THR A 244 -0.60 -1.04 -17.41
N GLY A 245 -1.92 -1.03 -17.20
CA GLY A 245 -2.86 -1.73 -18.09
C GLY A 245 -2.87 -3.24 -17.86
N LEU A 246 -2.48 -3.70 -16.67
CA LEU A 246 -2.33 -5.12 -16.36
C LEU A 246 -3.67 -5.86 -16.39
N SER A 247 -4.73 -5.25 -15.89
CA SER A 247 -6.09 -5.83 -15.86
C SER A 247 -6.62 -6.12 -17.26
N ARG A 248 -6.28 -5.26 -18.25
CA ARG A 248 -6.63 -5.48 -19.66
C ARG A 248 -5.73 -6.49 -20.34
N ARG A 249 -4.43 -6.50 -19.99
CA ARG A 249 -3.45 -7.40 -20.61
C ARG A 249 -3.58 -8.83 -20.10
N TYR A 250 -3.99 -9.00 -18.85
CA TYR A 250 -4.09 -10.27 -18.16
C TYR A 250 -5.45 -10.40 -17.43
N PRO A 251 -6.56 -10.47 -18.18
CA PRO A 251 -7.90 -10.51 -17.60
C PRO A 251 -8.09 -11.76 -16.73
N GLY A 252 -8.52 -11.55 -15.50
CA GLY A 252 -8.76 -12.62 -14.50
C GLY A 252 -7.50 -13.26 -13.90
N ALA A 253 -6.30 -12.81 -14.27
CA ALA A 253 -5.06 -13.32 -13.69
C ALA A 253 -4.68 -12.65 -12.36
N LEU A 254 -5.13 -11.43 -12.13
CA LEU A 254 -4.92 -10.72 -10.87
C LEU A 254 -6.14 -10.92 -9.98
N LEU A 255 -5.92 -11.35 -8.74
CA LEU A 255 -7.00 -11.45 -7.78
C LEU A 255 -7.40 -10.05 -7.34
N PRO A 256 -8.72 -9.75 -7.26
CA PRO A 256 -9.20 -8.47 -6.76
C PRO A 256 -8.58 -8.17 -5.40
N GLY A 257 -8.09 -6.96 -5.22
CA GLY A 257 -7.74 -6.46 -3.90
C GLY A 257 -9.01 -6.19 -3.11
N VAL A 258 -9.61 -7.22 -2.51
CA VAL A 258 -10.72 -7.03 -1.58
C VAL A 258 -10.18 -6.31 -0.36
N THR A 259 -10.49 -5.04 -0.26
CA THR A 259 -10.07 -4.19 0.86
C THR A 259 -11.29 -3.48 1.45
N GLU A 260 -11.16 -2.98 2.66
CA GLU A 260 -12.19 -2.14 3.29
C GLU A 260 -12.45 -0.84 2.49
N VAL A 261 -11.53 -0.44 1.61
CA VAL A 261 -11.66 0.72 0.73
C VAL A 261 -12.66 0.46 -0.40
N GLY A 262 -12.67 -0.76 -0.92
CA GLY A 262 -13.51 -1.17 -2.02
C GLY A 262 -12.96 -2.39 -2.75
N ASP A 263 -13.66 -2.75 -3.82
CA ASP A 263 -13.31 -3.87 -4.70
C ASP A 263 -12.90 -3.31 -6.07
N ARG A 264 -11.60 -3.37 -6.35
CA ARG A 264 -11.03 -2.91 -7.62
C ARG A 264 -9.79 -3.72 -7.98
N ASP A 265 -9.72 -4.14 -9.24
CA ASP A 265 -8.58 -4.86 -9.74
C ASP A 265 -7.33 -3.97 -9.79
N PRO A 266 -6.17 -4.48 -9.33
CA PRO A 266 -4.91 -3.77 -9.50
C PRO A 266 -4.54 -3.73 -10.98
N ASP A 267 -4.20 -2.53 -11.49
CA ASP A 267 -3.89 -2.30 -12.91
C ASP A 267 -2.43 -1.87 -13.15
N THR A 268 -1.70 -1.68 -12.07
CA THR A 268 -0.31 -1.18 -12.09
C THR A 268 0.59 -2.07 -11.24
N ALA A 269 1.82 -2.29 -11.71
CA ALA A 269 2.89 -2.87 -10.91
C ALA A 269 4.19 -2.07 -11.08
N VAL A 270 5.05 -2.14 -10.07
CA VAL A 270 6.45 -1.75 -10.18
C VAL A 270 7.28 -3.02 -10.28
N VAL A 271 8.19 -3.05 -11.25
CA VAL A 271 9.14 -4.14 -11.44
C VAL A 271 10.50 -3.64 -10.99
N LEU A 272 11.07 -4.34 -10.03
CA LEU A 272 12.22 -3.91 -9.25
C LEU A 272 13.35 -4.95 -9.38
N PRO A 273 14.59 -4.55 -9.67
CA PRO A 273 15.71 -5.46 -9.63
C PRO A 273 16.04 -5.84 -8.18
N LEU A 274 16.30 -7.12 -7.92
CA LEU A 274 16.83 -7.60 -6.65
C LEU A 274 18.36 -7.45 -6.69
N ALA A 275 18.83 -6.22 -6.46
CA ALA A 275 20.25 -5.90 -6.48
C ALA A 275 20.89 -6.32 -5.14
N ALA A 276 21.90 -7.19 -5.21
CA ALA A 276 22.71 -7.59 -4.05
C ALA A 276 24.10 -6.98 -4.14
N ALA A 277 24.65 -6.59 -2.99
CA ALA A 277 26.01 -6.05 -2.90
C ALA A 277 27.04 -7.09 -3.42
N GLY A 278 27.95 -6.64 -4.27
CA GLY A 278 29.03 -7.48 -4.81
C GLY A 278 28.68 -8.28 -6.07
N LEU A 279 27.50 -8.09 -6.65
CA LEU A 279 27.13 -8.67 -7.93
C LEU A 279 27.03 -7.58 -9.01
N ASP A 280 27.61 -7.81 -10.19
CA ASP A 280 27.52 -6.92 -11.35
C ASP A 280 26.12 -6.91 -12.00
N HIS A 281 25.25 -7.85 -11.61
CA HIS A 281 23.89 -8.00 -12.10
C HIS A 281 22.94 -8.35 -10.94
N PRO A 282 21.65 -8.00 -11.06
CA PRO A 282 20.67 -8.33 -10.02
C PRO A 282 20.51 -9.85 -9.85
N ALA A 283 20.28 -10.28 -8.60
CA ALA A 283 20.01 -11.68 -8.26
C ALA A 283 18.68 -12.20 -8.83
N GLY A 284 17.79 -11.26 -9.19
CA GLY A 284 16.45 -11.54 -9.68
C GLY A 284 15.62 -10.28 -9.81
N ILE A 285 14.29 -10.44 -9.78
CA ILE A 285 13.32 -9.38 -9.97
C ILE A 285 12.14 -9.60 -9.01
N LEU A 286 11.70 -8.50 -8.40
CA LEU A 286 10.41 -8.41 -7.71
C LEU A 286 9.42 -7.67 -8.61
N VAL A 287 8.27 -8.27 -8.88
CA VAL A 287 7.10 -7.60 -9.46
C VAL A 287 6.14 -7.32 -8.30
N ALA A 288 5.93 -6.05 -7.99
CA ALA A 288 5.08 -5.61 -6.89
C ALA A 288 3.84 -4.89 -7.44
N GLY A 289 2.67 -5.45 -7.21
CA GLY A 289 1.39 -4.81 -7.54
C GLY A 289 1.17 -3.55 -6.71
N ILE A 290 0.58 -2.53 -7.34
CA ILE A 290 0.31 -1.24 -6.69
C ILE A 290 -1.18 -1.13 -6.39
N SER A 291 -1.49 -0.64 -5.19
CA SER A 291 -2.87 -0.39 -4.76
C SER A 291 -3.64 0.45 -5.79
N PRO A 292 -4.84 0.03 -6.21
CA PRO A 292 -5.69 0.83 -7.08
C PRO A 292 -6.31 2.04 -6.38
N PHE A 293 -6.13 2.14 -5.05
CA PHE A 293 -6.68 3.19 -4.19
C PHE A 293 -5.63 4.24 -3.77
N ARG A 294 -4.41 4.16 -4.33
CA ARG A 294 -3.33 5.12 -4.04
C ARG A 294 -2.58 5.49 -5.31
N ALA A 295 -2.23 6.76 -5.43
CA ALA A 295 -1.29 7.19 -6.45
C ALA A 295 0.12 6.63 -6.16
N LEU A 296 0.83 6.23 -7.20
CA LEU A 296 2.23 5.82 -7.10
C LEU A 296 3.14 7.06 -7.00
N ASP A 297 3.11 7.70 -5.84
CA ASP A 297 3.93 8.85 -5.50
C ASP A 297 5.40 8.47 -5.16
N PRO A 298 6.30 9.44 -4.91
CA PRO A 298 7.70 9.16 -4.54
C PRO A 298 7.85 8.33 -3.26
N ASP A 299 7.01 8.56 -2.25
CA ASP A 299 7.07 7.82 -0.98
C ASP A 299 6.66 6.35 -1.17
N TYR A 300 5.67 6.10 -2.01
CA TYR A 300 5.26 4.74 -2.34
C TYR A 300 6.34 4.01 -3.17
N ARG A 301 6.99 4.71 -4.11
CA ARG A 301 8.13 4.15 -4.85
C ARG A 301 9.27 3.80 -3.91
N GLY A 302 9.63 4.71 -2.99
CA GLY A 302 10.66 4.48 -1.98
C GLY A 302 10.36 3.28 -1.11
N PHE A 303 9.09 3.08 -0.71
CA PHE A 303 8.67 1.87 0.00
C PHE A 303 8.89 0.60 -0.84
N CYS A 304 8.52 0.60 -2.12
CA CYS A 304 8.74 -0.54 -3.02
C CYS A 304 10.24 -0.85 -3.21
N ASP A 305 11.08 0.19 -3.33
CA ASP A 305 12.53 0.04 -3.43
C ASP A 305 13.13 -0.60 -2.16
N LEU A 306 12.67 -0.19 -0.97
CA LEU A 306 13.08 -0.78 0.30
C LEU A 306 12.64 -2.24 0.42
N VAL A 307 11.42 -2.57 0.00
CA VAL A 307 10.94 -3.96 -0.04
C VAL A 307 11.85 -4.81 -0.93
N ALA A 308 12.19 -4.33 -2.14
CA ALA A 308 13.09 -5.05 -3.04
C ALA A 308 14.49 -5.23 -2.42
N GLY A 309 15.00 -4.21 -1.71
CA GLY A 309 16.26 -4.28 -0.99
C GLY A 309 16.28 -5.36 0.10
N HIS A 310 15.23 -5.45 0.92
CA HIS A 310 15.10 -6.50 1.95
C HIS A 310 14.99 -7.90 1.34
N VAL A 311 14.19 -8.07 0.29
CA VAL A 311 14.07 -9.35 -0.43
C VAL A 311 15.42 -9.75 -1.03
N ALA A 312 16.14 -8.80 -1.65
CA ALA A 312 17.47 -9.05 -2.21
C ALA A 312 18.48 -9.47 -1.14
N ALA A 313 18.46 -8.82 0.02
CA ALA A 313 19.32 -9.18 1.15
C ALA A 313 19.01 -10.60 1.66
N ALA A 314 17.72 -10.92 1.88
CA ALA A 314 17.32 -12.25 2.32
C ALA A 314 17.74 -13.36 1.34
N VAL A 315 17.62 -13.12 0.03
CA VAL A 315 18.08 -14.05 -1.02
C VAL A 315 19.60 -14.19 -1.01
N ALA A 316 20.34 -13.10 -0.83
CA ALA A 316 21.80 -13.13 -0.79
C ALA A 316 22.32 -13.91 0.44
N ASP A 317 21.72 -13.69 1.61
CA ASP A 317 22.05 -14.38 2.85
C ASP A 317 21.77 -15.88 2.74
N ALA A 318 20.63 -16.27 2.17
CA ALA A 318 20.29 -17.67 1.94
C ALA A 318 21.26 -18.35 0.96
N ARG A 319 21.64 -17.67 -0.13
CA ARG A 319 22.66 -18.18 -1.07
C ARG A 319 24.03 -18.39 -0.41
N ALA A 320 24.44 -17.42 0.41
CA ALA A 320 25.71 -17.54 1.16
C ALA A 320 25.68 -18.71 2.11
N TYR A 321 24.60 -18.90 2.85
CA TYR A 321 24.42 -20.02 3.77
C TYR A 321 24.41 -21.38 3.05
N GLU A 322 23.69 -21.51 1.94
CA GLU A 322 23.69 -22.74 1.11
C GLU A 322 25.08 -23.05 0.56
N ALA A 323 25.84 -22.03 0.14
CA ALA A 323 27.18 -22.21 -0.37
C ALA A 323 28.13 -22.68 0.75
N GLU A 324 28.03 -22.11 1.95
CA GLU A 324 28.84 -22.53 3.10
C GLU A 324 28.51 -23.95 3.53
N ARG A 325 27.23 -24.31 3.59
CA ARG A 325 26.78 -25.67 3.90
C ARG A 325 27.31 -26.68 2.89
N ARG A 326 27.20 -26.39 1.59
CA ARG A 326 27.77 -27.29 0.54
C ARG A 326 29.27 -27.45 0.67
N ARG A 327 30.02 -26.41 1.03
CA ARG A 327 31.46 -26.48 1.28
C ARG A 327 31.78 -27.35 2.50
N ALA A 328 31.04 -27.19 3.58
CA ALA A 328 31.21 -28.01 4.78
C ALA A 328 30.92 -29.49 4.53
N GLU A 329 29.85 -29.81 3.81
CA GLU A 329 29.49 -31.18 3.41
C GLU A 329 30.58 -31.80 2.54
N ALA A 330 31.08 -31.07 1.52
CA ALA A 330 32.17 -31.57 0.66
C ALA A 330 33.49 -31.80 1.41
N LEU A 331 33.82 -30.94 2.38
CA LEU A 331 35.00 -31.13 3.23
C LEU A 331 34.84 -32.35 4.14
N ALA A 332 33.66 -32.60 4.70
CA ALA A 332 33.37 -33.75 5.52
C ALA A 332 33.50 -35.08 4.72
N GLU A 333 32.92 -35.09 3.49
CA GLU A 333 33.08 -36.25 2.58
C GLU A 333 34.53 -36.54 2.22
N LEU A 334 35.31 -35.48 1.94
CA LEU A 334 36.74 -35.63 1.64
C LEU A 334 37.52 -36.18 2.84
N ASP A 335 37.25 -35.73 4.05
CA ASP A 335 37.93 -36.19 5.28
C ASP A 335 37.57 -37.65 5.61
N GLN A 336 36.29 -38.02 5.39
CA GLN A 336 35.85 -39.40 5.52
C GLN A 336 36.56 -40.31 4.51
N ALA A 337 36.59 -39.94 3.23
CA ALA A 337 37.26 -40.70 2.17
C ALA A 337 38.74 -40.86 2.46
N LYS A 338 39.41 -39.81 2.95
CA LYS A 338 40.82 -39.84 3.39
C LYS A 338 41.04 -40.83 4.54
N THR A 339 40.15 -40.82 5.54
CA THR A 339 40.25 -41.72 6.70
C THR A 339 40.05 -43.18 6.30
N GLU A 340 39.05 -43.46 5.43
CA GLU A 340 38.84 -44.81 4.89
C GLU A 340 40.02 -45.29 4.06
N PHE A 341 40.61 -44.44 3.22
CA PHE A 341 41.78 -44.73 2.42
C PHE A 341 42.97 -45.14 3.32
N PHE A 342 43.30 -44.35 4.36
CA PHE A 342 44.39 -44.70 5.29
C PHE A 342 44.11 -45.96 6.12
N SER A 343 42.84 -46.19 6.50
CA SER A 343 42.43 -47.42 7.19
C SER A 343 42.64 -48.67 6.31
N ASN A 344 42.27 -48.59 5.03
CA ASN A 344 42.41 -49.67 4.08
C ASN A 344 43.88 -49.97 3.78
N ILE A 345 44.72 -48.96 3.55
CA ILE A 345 46.18 -49.12 3.37
C ILE A 345 46.81 -49.77 4.60
N SER A 346 46.48 -49.28 5.81
CA SER A 346 47.00 -49.85 7.04
C SER A 346 46.65 -51.33 7.20
N ARG A 347 45.50 -51.77 6.72
CA ARG A 347 45.03 -53.14 6.74
C ARG A 347 45.80 -54.02 5.72
N GLU A 348 46.01 -53.51 4.51
CA GLU A 348 46.76 -54.22 3.46
C GLU A 348 48.25 -54.39 3.81
N PHE A 349 48.87 -53.39 4.46
CA PHE A 349 50.28 -53.51 4.91
C PHE A 349 50.49 -54.41 6.16
N ARG A 350 49.41 -54.68 6.94
CA ARG A 350 49.54 -55.65 8.09
C ARG A 350 49.41 -57.09 7.66
N THR A 351 48.77 -57.42 6.56
CA THR A 351 48.59 -58.83 6.12
C THR A 351 49.84 -59.57 5.63
N PRO A 352 50.87 -58.94 5.01
CA PRO A 352 52.04 -59.63 4.58
C PRO A 352 53.10 -59.82 5.66
N LEU A 353 52.92 -59.35 6.90
CA LEU A 353 53.91 -59.44 8.01
C LEU A 353 53.59 -60.51 9.06
N LEU A 354 52.67 -61.41 8.81
CA LEU A 354 52.36 -62.67 9.50
C LEU A 354 52.57 -63.87 8.61
#